data_b92f4e74822606831cb5a443f3cfc4b7
#
_entry.id   b92f4e74822606831cb5a443f3cfc4b7
#
_cell.length_a   1.000
_cell.length_b   1.000
_cell.length_c   1.000
_cell.angle_alpha   90.00
_cell.angle_beta   90.00
_cell.angle_gamma   90.00
#
_symmetry.space_group_name_H-M   'P 1'
#
loop_
_entity.id
_entity.type
_entity.pdbx_description
1 polymer ?
#
loop_
_entity_poly.entity_id
_entity_poly.type
_entity_poly.pdbx_seq_one_letter_code
_entity_poly.pdbx_strand_id
1 'polypeptide(L)'
;MKKKYFFMACLATIFMVSACNDDDDNAAVLPSAISNLTATPLEGGVLLEWEVPVDSNLFYVQIDYTHPVTGKRVNKNASVFCDTMLIEGMLAKDGEYTFHATPVSSTQDVGEKLEVRASALPVQPVVKEITDKILLSKDNLFCNKPDPDEGKYIEYLVDGNYTNFFHTDWHDAGTVPHYIDITLPSPVEQFKIQT
;
A
#
# COMPACT_ATOMS: atom_id res chain seq x y z
N MET A 1 88.96 11.75 -1.18
CA MET A 1 87.56 11.35 -1.32
C MET A 1 86.82 12.39 -2.13
N LYS A 2 86.56 12.13 -3.41
CA LYS A 2 85.96 13.10 -4.35
C LYS A 2 84.60 12.52 -4.79
N LYS A 3 83.48 13.15 -4.43
CA LYS A 3 82.14 12.80 -4.91
C LYS A 3 82.02 13.36 -6.34
N LYS A 4 81.72 12.49 -7.30
CA LYS A 4 81.45 12.85 -8.68
C LYS A 4 79.86 12.99 -8.75
N TYR A 5 79.39 14.19 -9.05
CA TYR A 5 78.06 14.46 -9.43
C TYR A 5 77.80 14.08 -10.88
N PHE A 6 76.95 13.12 -11.12
CA PHE A 6 76.49 12.71 -12.43
C PHE A 6 75.22 13.52 -12.77
N PHE A 7 75.40 14.46 -13.70
CA PHE A 7 74.33 15.29 -14.21
C PHE A 7 73.60 14.53 -15.32
N MET A 8 72.42 13.99 -15.06
CA MET A 8 71.59 13.33 -16.06
C MET A 8 70.60 14.36 -16.63
N ALA A 9 70.88 14.81 -17.83
CA ALA A 9 70.02 15.69 -18.61
C ALA A 9 68.81 14.90 -19.12
N CYS A 10 67.66 15.12 -18.53
CA CYS A 10 66.39 14.64 -19.06
C CYS A 10 65.92 15.55 -20.20
N LEU A 11 66.06 15.03 -21.44
CA LEU A 11 65.49 15.64 -22.64
C LEU A 11 63.99 15.46 -22.62
N ALA A 12 63.23 16.50 -22.23
CA ALA A 12 61.76 16.51 -22.24
C ALA A 12 61.33 16.71 -23.72
N THR A 13 60.89 15.61 -24.33
CA THR A 13 60.16 15.66 -25.59
C THR A 13 58.71 16.05 -25.29
N ILE A 14 58.41 17.30 -25.63
CA ILE A 14 57.02 17.82 -25.58
C ILE A 14 56.30 17.23 -26.79
N PHE A 15 55.47 16.20 -26.55
CA PHE A 15 54.42 15.77 -27.48
C PHE A 15 53.33 16.83 -27.43
N MET A 16 53.25 17.67 -28.44
CA MET A 16 52.04 18.45 -28.72
C MET A 16 50.97 17.47 -29.20
N VAL A 17 50.12 17.04 -28.28
CA VAL A 17 48.87 16.43 -28.64
C VAL A 17 48.00 17.57 -29.14
N SER A 18 47.86 17.68 -30.48
CA SER A 18 46.74 18.44 -31.05
C SER A 18 45.47 17.75 -30.56
N ALA A 19 44.86 18.29 -29.51
CA ALA A 19 43.48 18.02 -29.21
C ALA A 19 42.69 18.55 -30.42
N CYS A 20 42.18 17.67 -31.26
CA CYS A 20 41.02 18.02 -32.08
C CYS A 20 39.95 18.51 -31.12
N ASN A 21 39.75 19.81 -31.07
CA ASN A 21 38.45 20.33 -30.68
C ASN A 21 37.52 19.98 -31.85
N ASP A 22 36.93 18.81 -31.81
CA ASP A 22 35.61 18.64 -32.42
C ASP A 22 34.67 19.45 -31.51
N ASP A 23 34.57 20.73 -31.80
CA ASP A 23 33.44 21.55 -31.40
C ASP A 23 32.23 21.00 -32.17
N ASP A 24 31.77 19.78 -31.80
CA ASP A 24 30.41 19.37 -32.02
C ASP A 24 29.54 20.24 -31.10
N ASP A 25 29.23 21.44 -31.66
CA ASP A 25 28.12 22.30 -31.15
C ASP A 25 26.80 21.57 -31.30
N ASN A 26 26.71 20.33 -30.82
CA ASN A 26 25.44 19.67 -30.48
C ASN A 26 25.03 20.23 -29.13
N ALA A 27 24.56 21.49 -29.14
CA ALA A 27 23.82 22.01 -28.00
C ALA A 27 22.70 21.01 -27.68
N ALA A 28 22.72 20.42 -26.49
CA ALA A 28 21.72 19.47 -26.05
C ALA A 28 20.32 20.09 -26.28
N VAL A 29 19.54 19.47 -27.15
CA VAL A 29 18.18 19.94 -27.40
C VAL A 29 17.29 19.38 -26.32
N LEU A 30 17.09 20.18 -25.28
CA LEU A 30 16.26 19.77 -24.15
C LEU A 30 14.81 19.54 -24.62
N PRO A 31 14.13 18.51 -24.06
CA PRO A 31 12.72 18.31 -24.33
C PRO A 31 11.89 19.47 -23.74
N SER A 32 10.80 19.80 -24.40
CA SER A 32 9.83 20.79 -23.90
C SER A 32 9.27 20.39 -22.54
N ALA A 33 9.02 21.37 -21.69
CA ALA A 33 8.43 21.13 -20.38
C ALA A 33 7.01 20.55 -20.50
N ILE A 34 6.67 19.60 -19.65
CA ILE A 34 5.29 19.22 -19.39
C ILE A 34 4.61 20.34 -18.58
N SER A 35 3.27 20.38 -18.57
CA SER A 35 2.52 21.40 -17.82
C SER A 35 1.36 20.78 -17.03
N ASN A 36 0.74 21.56 -16.18
CA ASN A 36 -0.46 21.22 -15.42
C ASN A 36 -0.36 19.91 -14.62
N LEU A 37 0.84 19.64 -14.04
CA LEU A 37 1.00 18.47 -13.19
C LEU A 37 0.11 18.56 -11.95
N THR A 38 -0.78 17.57 -11.80
CA THR A 38 -1.69 17.43 -10.66
C THR A 38 -1.55 16.07 -10.01
N ALA A 39 -2.00 15.96 -8.76
CA ALA A 39 -1.98 14.71 -8.00
C ALA A 39 -3.31 14.57 -7.27
N THR A 40 -4.10 13.57 -7.67
CA THR A 40 -5.40 13.26 -7.08
C THR A 40 -5.26 12.11 -6.11
N PRO A 41 -5.54 12.31 -4.79
CA PRO A 41 -5.54 11.24 -3.79
C PRO A 41 -6.59 10.17 -4.11
N LEU A 42 -6.17 8.89 -4.04
CA LEU A 42 -7.03 7.71 -4.17
C LEU A 42 -6.83 6.77 -2.98
N GLU A 43 -7.76 5.83 -2.78
CA GLU A 43 -7.60 4.79 -1.77
C GLU A 43 -6.37 3.92 -2.07
N GLY A 44 -5.37 3.98 -1.21
CA GLY A 44 -4.11 3.23 -1.36
C GLY A 44 -3.20 3.71 -2.49
N GLY A 45 -3.44 4.91 -3.04
CA GLY A 45 -2.65 5.43 -4.15
C GLY A 45 -2.85 6.91 -4.44
N VAL A 46 -2.18 7.36 -5.50
CA VAL A 46 -2.30 8.71 -6.05
C VAL A 46 -2.31 8.63 -7.57
N LEU A 47 -3.26 9.29 -8.21
CA LEU A 47 -3.29 9.50 -9.65
C LEU A 47 -2.54 10.79 -9.98
N LEU A 48 -1.49 10.69 -10.77
CA LEU A 48 -0.79 11.83 -11.35
C LEU A 48 -1.32 12.09 -12.75
N GLU A 49 -1.53 13.35 -13.09
CA GLU A 49 -1.99 13.80 -14.40
C GLU A 49 -1.17 15.01 -14.83
N TRP A 50 -0.83 15.12 -16.12
CA TRP A 50 -0.07 16.22 -16.69
C TRP A 50 -0.44 16.44 -18.16
N GLU A 51 -0.06 17.57 -18.70
CA GLU A 51 -0.16 17.82 -20.13
C GLU A 51 1.16 17.55 -20.83
N VAL A 52 1.10 16.73 -21.87
CA VAL A 52 2.26 16.41 -22.71
C VAL A 52 2.38 17.44 -23.84
N PRO A 53 3.53 18.13 -23.99
CA PRO A 53 3.72 19.07 -25.10
C PRO A 53 3.84 18.34 -26.44
N VAL A 54 3.49 19.04 -27.51
CA VAL A 54 3.77 18.57 -28.86
C VAL A 54 5.23 18.83 -29.18
N ASP A 55 6.08 17.84 -28.87
CA ASP A 55 7.52 17.93 -29.03
C ASP A 55 8.09 16.58 -29.50
N SER A 56 8.71 16.56 -30.71
CA SER A 56 9.34 15.36 -31.26
C SER A 56 10.59 14.92 -30.51
N ASN A 57 11.16 15.79 -29.67
CA ASN A 57 12.35 15.49 -28.87
C ASN A 57 12.00 14.85 -27.53
N LEU A 58 10.75 14.96 -27.05
CA LEU A 58 10.30 14.29 -25.83
C LEU A 58 10.16 12.78 -26.08
N PHE A 59 10.81 11.96 -25.25
CA PHE A 59 10.80 10.51 -25.38
C PHE A 59 9.98 9.82 -24.28
N TYR A 60 10.12 10.26 -23.04
CA TYR A 60 9.30 9.80 -21.91
C TYR A 60 9.25 10.85 -20.80
N VAL A 61 8.29 10.69 -19.88
CA VAL A 61 8.23 11.45 -18.63
C VAL A 61 8.66 10.55 -17.49
N GLN A 62 9.73 10.92 -16.79
CA GLN A 62 10.19 10.22 -15.60
C GLN A 62 9.44 10.74 -14.37
N ILE A 63 8.79 9.84 -13.65
CA ILE A 63 8.16 10.12 -12.37
C ILE A 63 9.03 9.56 -11.27
N ASP A 64 9.48 10.41 -10.35
CA ASP A 64 10.20 9.97 -9.16
C ASP A 64 9.59 10.50 -7.86
N TYR A 65 9.69 9.70 -6.82
CA TYR A 65 9.31 10.08 -5.47
C TYR A 65 10.12 9.32 -4.43
N THR A 66 10.16 9.85 -3.21
CA THR A 66 10.79 9.20 -2.07
C THR A 66 9.71 8.83 -1.06
N HIS A 67 9.71 7.58 -0.62
CA HIS A 67 8.79 7.12 0.42
C HIS A 67 9.08 7.85 1.73
N PRO A 68 8.11 8.58 2.32
CA PRO A 68 8.37 9.51 3.42
C PRO A 68 8.87 8.84 4.71
N VAL A 69 8.50 7.58 4.96
CA VAL A 69 8.89 6.84 6.17
C VAL A 69 10.19 6.05 5.97
N THR A 70 10.34 5.35 4.84
CA THR A 70 11.48 4.43 4.61
C THR A 70 12.66 5.10 3.91
N GLY A 71 12.47 6.27 3.32
CA GLY A 71 13.47 6.94 2.50
C GLY A 71 13.76 6.26 1.18
N LYS A 72 13.02 5.21 0.81
CA LYS A 72 13.21 4.48 -0.44
C LYS A 72 12.81 5.37 -1.62
N ARG A 73 13.75 5.57 -2.56
CA ARG A 73 13.46 6.26 -3.83
C ARG A 73 12.85 5.30 -4.84
N VAL A 74 11.84 5.77 -5.56
CA VAL A 74 11.13 5.04 -6.62
C VAL A 74 11.13 5.88 -7.88
N ASN A 75 11.48 5.24 -9.00
CA ASN A 75 11.43 5.80 -10.35
C ASN A 75 10.48 4.98 -11.21
N LYS A 76 9.67 5.67 -12.01
CA LYS A 76 8.79 5.10 -13.03
C LYS A 76 8.85 5.97 -14.29
N ASN A 77 8.69 5.37 -15.44
CA ASN A 77 8.69 6.09 -16.72
C ASN A 77 7.32 5.95 -17.37
N ALA A 78 6.77 7.08 -17.80
CA ALA A 78 5.56 7.16 -18.62
C ALA A 78 5.96 7.43 -20.07
N SER A 79 5.34 6.73 -21.01
CA SER A 79 5.51 7.01 -22.44
C SER A 79 4.98 8.42 -22.76
N VAL A 80 5.51 9.06 -23.82
CA VAL A 80 4.98 10.33 -24.35
C VAL A 80 3.51 10.29 -24.78
N PHE A 81 2.94 9.07 -24.91
CA PHE A 81 1.52 8.90 -25.23
C PHE A 81 0.64 8.80 -23.97
N CYS A 82 1.24 8.90 -22.79
CA CYS A 82 0.57 8.86 -21.50
C CYS A 82 0.63 10.24 -20.85
N ASP A 83 -0.50 10.72 -20.45
CA ASP A 83 -0.71 11.96 -19.70
C ASP A 83 -1.09 11.72 -18.24
N THR A 84 -1.14 10.43 -17.84
CA THR A 84 -1.52 9.99 -16.51
C THR A 84 -0.66 8.83 -16.02
N MET A 85 -0.51 8.73 -14.68
CA MET A 85 0.11 7.57 -14.04
C MET A 85 -0.53 7.32 -12.67
N LEU A 86 -1.03 6.11 -12.46
CA LEU A 86 -1.48 5.66 -11.15
C LEU A 86 -0.29 5.10 -10.34
N ILE A 87 -0.08 5.66 -9.17
CA ILE A 87 0.89 5.17 -8.18
C ILE A 87 0.13 4.45 -7.08
N GLU A 88 0.28 3.14 -7.00
CA GLU A 88 -0.39 2.27 -6.04
C GLU A 88 0.55 1.82 -4.91
N GLY A 89 -0.03 1.19 -3.88
CA GLY A 89 0.72 0.64 -2.74
C GLY A 89 1.15 1.70 -1.74
N MET A 90 0.49 2.85 -1.72
CA MET A 90 0.72 3.93 -0.77
C MET A 90 -0.23 3.80 0.43
N LEU A 91 0.27 4.12 1.61
CA LEU A 91 -0.52 4.08 2.83
C LEU A 91 -0.79 5.50 3.32
N ALA A 92 -2.05 5.81 3.62
CA ALA A 92 -2.44 7.11 4.16
C ALA A 92 -1.66 7.51 5.42
N LYS A 93 -1.30 6.54 6.26
CA LYS A 93 -0.51 6.75 7.49
C LYS A 93 0.93 7.18 7.26
N ASP A 94 1.47 6.98 6.05
CA ASP A 94 2.86 7.31 5.74
C ASP A 94 3.05 8.83 5.50
N GLY A 95 1.94 9.57 5.39
CA GLY A 95 1.93 11.01 5.24
C GLY A 95 1.97 11.47 3.78
N GLU A 96 2.53 12.69 3.57
CA GLU A 96 2.58 13.33 2.28
C GLU A 96 3.79 12.87 1.46
N TYR A 97 3.54 12.51 0.22
CA TYR A 97 4.56 12.17 -0.78
C TYR A 97 4.82 13.38 -1.67
N THR A 98 6.10 13.60 -2.01
CA THR A 98 6.51 14.59 -3.01
C THR A 98 6.85 13.86 -4.30
N PHE A 99 6.12 14.15 -5.36
CA PHE A 99 6.32 13.59 -6.69
C PHE A 99 7.00 14.61 -7.57
N HIS A 100 7.92 14.12 -8.40
CA HIS A 100 8.54 14.90 -9.44
C HIS A 100 8.23 14.28 -10.80
N ALA A 101 7.94 15.10 -11.77
CA ALA A 101 7.77 14.71 -13.16
C ALA A 101 8.79 15.45 -14.02
N THR A 102 9.63 14.71 -14.73
CA THR A 102 10.75 15.24 -15.52
C THR A 102 10.65 14.73 -16.94
N PRO A 103 10.49 15.60 -17.96
CA PRO A 103 10.54 15.20 -19.36
C PRO A 103 11.97 14.82 -19.75
N VAL A 104 12.14 13.74 -20.52
CA VAL A 104 13.43 13.21 -20.93
C VAL A 104 13.45 12.95 -22.43
N SER A 105 14.53 13.36 -23.10
CA SER A 105 14.73 13.15 -24.54
C SER A 105 15.22 11.74 -24.87
N SER A 106 15.26 11.39 -26.15
CA SER A 106 15.86 10.14 -26.63
C SER A 106 17.36 10.06 -26.38
N THR A 107 18.05 11.19 -26.24
CA THR A 107 19.48 11.32 -25.91
C THR A 107 19.72 11.38 -24.39
N GLN A 108 18.69 11.19 -23.57
CA GLN A 108 18.70 11.24 -22.11
C GLN A 108 18.94 12.65 -21.53
N ASP A 109 18.75 13.68 -22.32
CA ASP A 109 18.75 15.05 -21.81
C ASP A 109 17.45 15.29 -21.03
N VAL A 110 17.57 15.94 -19.88
CA VAL A 110 16.45 16.19 -18.97
C VAL A 110 15.96 17.62 -19.11
N GLY A 111 14.63 17.77 -19.24
CA GLY A 111 13.98 19.07 -19.26
C GLY A 111 13.63 19.58 -17.87
N GLU A 112 12.76 20.59 -17.84
CA GLU A 112 12.29 21.19 -16.58
C GLU A 112 11.49 20.22 -15.74
N LYS A 113 11.85 20.09 -14.46
CA LYS A 113 11.21 19.22 -13.50
C LYS A 113 10.06 19.95 -12.80
N LEU A 114 8.88 19.35 -12.79
CA LEU A 114 7.74 19.79 -12.01
C LEU A 114 7.62 18.99 -10.70
N GLU A 115 7.06 19.62 -9.67
CA GLU A 115 6.80 19.01 -8.36
C GLU A 115 5.31 19.14 -8.00
N VAL A 116 4.77 18.07 -7.41
CA VAL A 116 3.44 18.08 -6.79
C VAL A 116 3.45 17.21 -5.54
N ARG A 117 2.57 17.50 -4.59
CA ARG A 117 2.45 16.77 -3.33
C ARG A 117 1.06 16.22 -3.13
N ALA A 118 0.97 15.02 -2.60
CA ALA A 118 -0.30 14.39 -2.22
C ALA A 118 -0.08 13.28 -1.18
N SER A 119 -1.13 12.99 -0.43
CA SER A 119 -1.22 11.82 0.45
C SER A 119 -2.26 10.85 -0.11
N ALA A 120 -2.01 9.55 -0.01
CA ALA A 120 -3.03 8.56 -0.35
C ALA A 120 -4.21 8.60 0.63
N LEU A 121 -5.40 8.21 0.18
CA LEU A 121 -6.55 8.00 1.06
C LEU A 121 -6.46 6.63 1.76
N PRO A 122 -7.06 6.49 2.95
CA PRO A 122 -7.11 5.20 3.63
C PRO A 122 -7.90 4.18 2.82
N VAL A 123 -7.34 2.99 2.65
CA VAL A 123 -8.07 1.86 2.08
C VAL A 123 -9.09 1.38 3.09
N GLN A 124 -10.35 1.32 2.70
CA GLN A 124 -11.41 0.76 3.53
C GLN A 124 -11.28 -0.77 3.54
N PRO A 125 -11.20 -1.41 4.71
CA PRO A 125 -11.18 -2.86 4.76
C PRO A 125 -12.51 -3.41 4.24
N VAL A 126 -12.47 -4.22 3.20
CA VAL A 126 -13.63 -4.99 2.77
C VAL A 126 -13.78 -6.16 3.74
N VAL A 127 -14.64 -5.99 4.75
CA VAL A 127 -14.98 -7.08 5.66
C VAL A 127 -16.05 -7.93 4.95
N LYS A 128 -15.65 -9.08 4.45
CA LYS A 128 -16.60 -10.11 4.02
C LYS A 128 -16.99 -10.92 5.23
N GLU A 129 -18.15 -10.63 5.78
CA GLU A 129 -18.73 -11.47 6.83
C GLU A 129 -19.14 -12.80 6.20
N ILE A 130 -18.47 -13.89 6.58
CA ILE A 130 -18.85 -15.25 6.23
C ILE A 130 -19.46 -15.82 7.50
N THR A 131 -20.79 -15.97 7.51
CA THR A 131 -21.53 -16.57 8.61
C THR A 131 -21.95 -17.97 8.21
N ASP A 132 -21.36 -18.96 8.84
CA ASP A 132 -21.82 -20.34 8.77
C ASP A 132 -22.73 -20.62 9.97
N LYS A 133 -23.90 -21.22 9.71
CA LYS A 133 -24.81 -21.59 10.79
C LYS A 133 -24.22 -22.79 11.53
N ILE A 134 -23.94 -22.61 12.82
CA ILE A 134 -23.55 -23.70 13.71
C ILE A 134 -24.81 -24.43 14.14
N LEU A 135 -24.95 -25.69 13.72
CA LEU A 135 -26.04 -26.53 14.14
C LEU A 135 -25.70 -27.15 15.51
N LEU A 136 -26.48 -26.86 16.48
CA LEU A 136 -26.40 -27.43 17.83
C LEU A 136 -27.48 -28.50 18.03
N SER A 137 -27.18 -29.46 18.87
CA SER A 137 -28.12 -30.45 19.42
C SER A 137 -28.22 -30.31 20.92
N LYS A 138 -29.12 -31.05 21.56
CA LYS A 138 -29.18 -31.08 23.01
C LYS A 138 -27.87 -31.48 23.69
N ASP A 139 -27.05 -32.31 23.03
CA ASP A 139 -25.78 -32.77 23.59
C ASP A 139 -24.71 -31.67 23.66
N ASN A 140 -24.97 -30.54 23.00
CA ASN A 140 -24.13 -29.35 23.07
C ASN A 140 -24.54 -28.39 24.21
N LEU A 141 -25.63 -28.68 24.90
CA LEU A 141 -26.25 -27.77 25.86
C LEU A 141 -26.28 -28.40 27.24
N PHE A 142 -25.99 -27.59 28.25
CA PHE A 142 -26.13 -27.94 29.64
C PHE A 142 -26.74 -26.77 30.41
N CYS A 143 -27.71 -27.06 31.29
CA CYS A 143 -28.25 -26.09 32.24
C CYS A 143 -28.06 -26.64 33.66
N ASN A 144 -27.54 -25.81 34.56
CA ASN A 144 -27.36 -26.22 35.95
C ASN A 144 -28.66 -26.31 36.73
N LYS A 145 -29.70 -25.59 36.32
CA LYS A 145 -31.02 -25.54 37.01
C LYS A 145 -32.14 -25.48 35.96
N PRO A 146 -32.44 -26.59 35.26
CA PRO A 146 -33.60 -26.65 34.39
C PRO A 146 -34.88 -26.68 35.23
N ASP A 147 -35.94 -26.06 34.74
CA ASP A 147 -37.25 -26.16 35.43
C ASP A 147 -37.74 -27.61 35.38
N PRO A 148 -38.21 -28.18 36.51
CA PRO A 148 -38.61 -29.57 36.55
C PRO A 148 -40.00 -29.81 35.92
N ASP A 149 -40.85 -28.78 35.85
CA ASP A 149 -42.25 -28.89 35.46
C ASP A 149 -42.56 -28.26 34.11
N GLU A 150 -42.11 -27.03 33.88
CA GLU A 150 -42.34 -26.28 32.66
C GLU A 150 -41.01 -25.93 31.98
N GLY A 151 -40.97 -25.86 30.64
CA GLY A 151 -39.78 -25.42 29.92
C GLY A 151 -38.52 -26.21 30.18
N LYS A 152 -38.64 -27.45 30.69
CA LYS A 152 -37.53 -28.28 31.20
C LYS A 152 -36.63 -28.89 30.12
N TYR A 153 -37.09 -28.89 28.88
CA TYR A 153 -36.38 -29.53 27.77
C TYR A 153 -35.43 -28.53 27.10
N ILE A 154 -34.15 -28.62 27.43
CA ILE A 154 -33.13 -27.68 26.91
C ILE A 154 -32.98 -27.72 25.39
N GLU A 155 -33.33 -28.84 24.74
CA GLU A 155 -33.36 -29.00 23.31
C GLU A 155 -34.28 -28.01 22.58
N TYR A 156 -35.26 -27.44 23.29
CA TYR A 156 -36.15 -26.41 22.74
C TYR A 156 -35.41 -25.13 22.32
N LEU A 157 -34.20 -24.91 22.85
CA LEU A 157 -33.37 -23.80 22.42
C LEU A 157 -32.76 -23.98 21.00
N VAL A 158 -32.75 -25.22 20.49
CA VAL A 158 -32.05 -25.57 19.25
C VAL A 158 -32.88 -26.39 18.26
N ASP A 159 -34.11 -26.70 18.57
CA ASP A 159 -35.01 -27.53 17.73
C ASP A 159 -35.62 -26.76 16.54
N GLY A 160 -35.45 -25.41 16.52
CA GLY A 160 -36.02 -24.55 15.48
C GLY A 160 -37.52 -24.32 15.58
N ASN A 161 -38.16 -24.75 16.67
CA ASN A 161 -39.57 -24.54 16.92
C ASN A 161 -39.79 -23.32 17.83
N TYR A 162 -40.38 -22.25 17.32
CA TYR A 162 -40.60 -21.01 18.04
C TYR A 162 -41.92 -21.03 18.87
N THR A 163 -42.63 -22.16 18.96
CA THR A 163 -43.85 -22.29 19.74
C THR A 163 -43.64 -22.95 21.10
N ASN A 164 -42.47 -23.54 21.31
CA ASN A 164 -42.03 -24.04 22.61
C ASN A 164 -40.95 -23.12 23.20
N PHE A 165 -40.59 -23.35 24.43
CA PHE A 165 -39.57 -22.54 25.13
C PHE A 165 -38.84 -23.38 26.17
N PHE A 166 -37.68 -22.89 26.55
CA PHE A 166 -36.91 -23.37 27.68
C PHE A 166 -36.71 -22.23 28.68
N HIS A 167 -36.81 -22.52 29.95
CA HIS A 167 -36.36 -21.63 31.03
C HIS A 167 -35.74 -22.41 32.17
N THR A 168 -34.98 -21.72 32.98
CA THR A 168 -34.40 -22.25 34.20
C THR A 168 -35.42 -22.23 35.31
N ASP A 169 -35.25 -23.05 36.36
CA ASP A 169 -36.14 -23.13 37.51
C ASP A 169 -36.25 -21.78 38.23
N TRP A 170 -37.34 -21.07 38.00
CA TRP A 170 -37.58 -19.76 38.57
C TRP A 170 -38.08 -19.83 40.03
N HIS A 171 -38.45 -21.01 40.55
CA HIS A 171 -38.78 -21.24 41.95
C HIS A 171 -37.52 -21.41 42.81
N ASP A 172 -36.38 -21.75 42.21
CA ASP A 172 -35.13 -21.90 42.93
C ASP A 172 -34.46 -20.54 43.13
N ALA A 173 -34.81 -19.87 44.21
CA ALA A 173 -34.17 -18.61 44.63
C ALA A 173 -32.78 -18.81 45.24
N GLY A 174 -32.08 -19.92 44.93
CA GLY A 174 -30.79 -20.28 45.48
C GLY A 174 -29.68 -19.27 45.24
N THR A 175 -28.59 -19.43 45.97
CA THR A 175 -27.44 -18.53 45.93
C THR A 175 -26.55 -18.69 44.69
N VAL A 176 -26.72 -19.78 43.92
CA VAL A 176 -25.96 -20.07 42.73
C VAL A 176 -26.64 -19.50 41.52
N PRO A 177 -25.99 -18.69 40.68
CA PRO A 177 -26.57 -18.16 39.46
C PRO A 177 -27.05 -19.29 38.52
N HIS A 178 -28.14 -19.03 37.81
CA HIS A 178 -28.58 -19.89 36.71
C HIS A 178 -27.70 -19.65 35.50
N TYR A 179 -27.23 -20.70 34.85
CA TYR A 179 -26.41 -20.59 33.64
C TYR A 179 -26.73 -21.74 32.67
N ILE A 180 -26.44 -21.47 31.43
CA ILE A 180 -26.50 -22.44 30.33
C ILE A 180 -25.11 -22.49 29.70
N ASP A 181 -24.51 -23.67 29.67
CA ASP A 181 -23.26 -23.91 28.96
C ASP A 181 -23.56 -24.39 27.52
N ILE A 182 -22.87 -23.82 26.58
CA ILE A 182 -22.93 -24.21 25.17
C ILE A 182 -21.56 -24.70 24.72
N THR A 183 -21.48 -25.99 24.41
CA THR A 183 -20.25 -26.58 23.86
C THR A 183 -20.32 -26.53 22.33
N LEU A 184 -19.46 -25.72 21.72
CA LEU A 184 -19.41 -25.63 20.26
C LEU A 184 -18.75 -26.89 19.66
N PRO A 185 -19.27 -27.42 18.54
CA PRO A 185 -18.77 -28.64 17.91
C PRO A 185 -17.35 -28.47 17.36
N SER A 186 -16.90 -27.24 17.12
CA SER A 186 -15.55 -26.89 16.71
C SER A 186 -15.14 -25.52 17.23
N PRO A 187 -13.84 -25.23 17.38
CA PRO A 187 -13.37 -23.88 17.72
C PRO A 187 -13.81 -22.85 16.68
N VAL A 188 -14.25 -21.69 17.16
CA VAL A 188 -14.63 -20.54 16.32
C VAL A 188 -13.94 -19.28 16.79
N GLU A 189 -13.61 -18.37 15.87
CA GLU A 189 -12.98 -17.09 16.23
C GLU A 189 -14.00 -16.09 16.79
N GLN A 190 -15.20 -16.10 16.22
CA GLN A 190 -16.32 -15.26 16.65
C GLN A 190 -17.65 -15.99 16.44
N PHE A 191 -18.62 -15.72 17.27
CA PHE A 191 -19.98 -16.23 17.08
C PHE A 191 -21.01 -15.16 17.44
N LYS A 192 -22.20 -15.32 16.87
CA LYS A 192 -23.37 -14.49 17.15
C LYS A 192 -24.53 -15.40 17.52
N ILE A 193 -25.21 -15.09 18.62
CA ILE A 193 -26.45 -15.75 19.00
C ILE A 193 -27.58 -14.98 18.34
N GLN A 194 -28.42 -15.68 17.61
CA GLN A 194 -29.66 -15.15 17.07
C GLN A 194 -30.79 -15.61 18.00
N THR A 195 -31.47 -14.66 18.62
CA THR A 195 -32.65 -14.85 19.47
C THR A 195 -33.89 -14.55 18.69
#